data_44832a4ab06f19a683691834e8453831
#
_entry.id   44832a4ab06f19a683691834e8453831
#
_cell.length_a   1.000
_cell.length_b   1.000
_cell.length_c   1.000
_cell.angle_alpha   90.00
_cell.angle_beta   90.00
_cell.angle_gamma   90.00
#
_symmetry.space_group_name_H-M   'P 1'
#
loop_
_entity.id
_entity.type
_entity.pdbx_description
1 polymer ?
#
loop_
_entity_poly.entity_id
_entity_poly.type
_entity_poly.pdbx_seq_one_letter_code
_entity_poly.pdbx_strand_id
1 'polypeptide(L)'
;VYQGAKQTKRTVLGSLDVINNFKREEILDFYHKWYRPDLQAIIVVGDIDAAQMENKIRSQFSDIPKAVNPTPKEVYLAPKADGPIFENLIDSTLSFTALKVFYRMPYPAREVRSTEAFYKDLYIRDILANIMTERMKEQVRTGKAEAKSAVMVNYAESSDYYVDLYTILGKKDGNLLDLIDFYAGNEKSM
;
A
#
# COMPACT_ATOMS: atom_id res chain seq x y z
N VAL A 1 9.23 4.29 4.62
CA VAL A 1 8.87 2.89 4.37
C VAL A 1 9.64 2.31 3.18
N TYR A 2 9.88 3.10 2.14
CA TYR A 2 10.53 2.65 0.90
C TYR A 2 11.84 3.39 0.61
N GLN A 3 12.63 3.68 1.63
CA GLN A 3 13.90 4.38 1.46
C GLN A 3 14.77 3.68 0.40
N GLY A 4 15.29 4.44 -0.55
CA GLY A 4 16.07 3.91 -1.67
C GLY A 4 15.28 3.30 -2.83
N ALA A 5 13.97 3.12 -2.71
CA ALA A 5 13.14 2.61 -3.80
C ALA A 5 12.93 3.68 -4.90
N LYS A 6 12.78 3.23 -6.15
CA LYS A 6 12.52 4.12 -7.29
C LYS A 6 11.21 4.91 -7.12
N GLN A 7 10.22 4.31 -6.48
CA GLN A 7 8.92 4.91 -6.20
C GLN A 7 9.03 6.16 -5.33
N THR A 8 9.97 6.22 -4.39
CA THR A 8 10.13 7.38 -3.48
C THR A 8 10.69 8.62 -4.18
N LYS A 9 11.30 8.43 -5.34
CA LYS A 9 11.82 9.53 -6.18
C LYS A 9 10.79 10.09 -7.16
N ARG A 10 9.57 9.52 -7.17
CA ARG A 10 8.50 9.88 -8.10
C ARG A 10 7.23 10.14 -7.33
N THR A 11 6.78 11.38 -7.30
CA THR A 11 5.46 11.70 -6.76
C THR A 11 4.37 11.24 -7.72
N VAL A 12 3.26 10.71 -7.19
CA VAL A 12 2.12 10.26 -8.02
C VAL A 12 1.55 11.39 -8.87
N LEU A 13 1.55 12.59 -8.33
CA LEU A 13 1.06 13.80 -9.01
C LEU A 13 2.07 14.38 -10.02
N GLY A 14 3.30 13.87 -10.07
CA GLY A 14 4.39 14.43 -10.88
C GLY A 14 5.07 15.63 -10.21
N SER A 15 6.18 16.10 -10.80
CA SER A 15 6.83 17.34 -10.40
C SER A 15 6.28 18.52 -11.24
N LEU A 16 6.30 19.72 -10.67
CA LEU A 16 5.90 20.93 -11.40
C LEU A 16 6.70 21.14 -12.68
N ASP A 17 7.98 20.81 -12.68
CA ASP A 17 8.82 20.89 -13.85
C ASP A 17 8.31 19.96 -14.97
N VAL A 18 8.04 18.71 -14.66
CA VAL A 18 7.47 17.76 -15.63
C VAL A 18 6.09 18.22 -16.11
N ILE A 19 5.21 18.66 -15.18
CA ILE A 19 3.84 19.09 -15.51
C ILE A 19 3.86 20.29 -16.45
N ASN A 20 4.79 21.22 -16.27
CA ASN A 20 4.85 22.45 -17.06
C ASN A 20 5.57 22.27 -18.41
N ASN A 21 6.43 21.24 -18.54
CA ASN A 21 7.33 21.12 -19.68
C ASN A 21 7.15 19.82 -20.50
N PHE A 22 6.22 18.91 -20.13
CA PHE A 22 6.01 17.69 -20.90
C PHE A 22 5.53 17.98 -22.32
N LYS A 23 5.92 17.13 -23.26
CA LYS A 23 5.51 17.21 -24.65
C LYS A 23 4.39 16.20 -24.94
N ARG A 24 3.51 16.55 -25.87
CA ARG A 24 2.41 15.67 -26.30
C ARG A 24 2.92 14.30 -26.74
N GLU A 25 4.07 14.27 -27.42
CA GLU A 25 4.71 13.05 -27.93
C GLU A 25 5.08 12.08 -26.79
N GLU A 26 5.54 12.58 -25.65
CA GLU A 26 5.89 11.76 -24.48
C GLU A 26 4.67 11.02 -23.91
N ILE A 27 3.50 11.66 -23.93
CA ILE A 27 2.24 11.03 -23.50
C ILE A 27 1.81 9.98 -24.52
N LEU A 28 1.91 10.26 -25.81
CA LEU A 28 1.57 9.31 -26.88
C LEU A 28 2.49 8.10 -26.84
N ASP A 29 3.79 8.31 -26.65
CA ASP A 29 4.78 7.24 -26.51
C ASP A 29 4.49 6.36 -25.30
N PHE A 30 4.15 6.97 -24.16
CA PHE A 30 3.73 6.24 -22.97
C PHE A 30 2.47 5.41 -23.24
N TYR A 31 1.46 5.99 -23.88
CA TYR A 31 0.23 5.29 -24.22
C TYR A 31 0.51 4.10 -25.12
N HIS A 32 1.21 4.26 -26.24
CA HIS A 32 1.53 3.18 -27.17
C HIS A 32 2.42 2.10 -26.54
N LYS A 33 3.28 2.49 -25.61
CA LYS A 33 4.16 1.57 -24.90
C LYS A 33 3.43 0.66 -23.92
N TRP A 34 2.41 1.17 -23.23
CA TRP A 34 1.82 0.49 -22.07
C TRP A 34 0.36 0.07 -22.25
N TYR A 35 -0.42 0.76 -23.10
CA TYR A 35 -1.83 0.44 -23.36
C TYR A 35 -1.95 -0.51 -24.57
N ARG A 36 -1.37 -1.68 -24.44
CA ARG A 36 -1.30 -2.69 -25.49
C ARG A 36 -2.05 -3.96 -25.08
N PRO A 37 -2.57 -4.77 -26.05
CA PRO A 37 -3.45 -5.92 -25.76
C PRO A 37 -2.84 -6.97 -24.82
N ASP A 38 -1.54 -7.22 -24.90
CA ASP A 38 -0.84 -8.19 -24.05
C ASP A 38 -0.74 -7.80 -22.58
N LEU A 39 -1.08 -6.55 -22.24
CA LEU A 39 -1.16 -6.03 -20.86
C LEU A 39 -2.60 -5.75 -20.41
N GLN A 40 -3.62 -6.15 -21.19
CA GLN A 40 -5.02 -5.89 -20.92
C GLN A 40 -5.80 -7.20 -20.75
N ALA A 41 -6.87 -7.13 -19.97
CA ALA A 41 -7.84 -8.21 -19.83
C ALA A 41 -9.25 -7.61 -19.88
N ILE A 42 -10.16 -8.33 -20.54
CA ILE A 42 -11.58 -7.98 -20.58
C ILE A 42 -12.30 -8.92 -19.61
N ILE A 43 -13.00 -8.37 -18.64
CA ILE A 43 -13.78 -9.12 -17.67
C ILE A 43 -15.24 -8.67 -17.80
N VAL A 44 -16.14 -9.61 -18.07
CA VAL A 44 -17.57 -9.36 -18.18
C VAL A 44 -18.29 -10.22 -17.14
N VAL A 45 -19.14 -9.56 -16.31
CA VAL A 45 -19.90 -10.21 -15.25
C VAL A 45 -21.36 -9.80 -15.37
N GLY A 46 -22.27 -10.77 -15.36
CA GLY A 46 -23.71 -10.52 -15.45
C GLY A 46 -24.47 -11.79 -15.84
N ASP A 47 -25.77 -11.63 -16.05
CA ASP A 47 -26.63 -12.69 -16.62
C ASP A 47 -26.45 -12.71 -18.14
N ILE A 48 -25.47 -13.47 -18.60
CA ILE A 48 -25.02 -13.50 -20.00
C ILE A 48 -24.74 -14.93 -20.46
N ASP A 49 -24.93 -15.18 -21.76
CA ASP A 49 -24.39 -16.35 -22.42
C ASP A 49 -22.88 -16.16 -22.66
N ALA A 50 -22.07 -16.94 -21.96
CA ALA A 50 -20.61 -16.82 -22.02
C ALA A 50 -20.04 -17.05 -23.42
N ALA A 51 -20.59 -18.01 -24.20
CA ALA A 51 -20.10 -18.34 -25.53
C ALA A 51 -20.43 -17.22 -26.54
N GLN A 52 -21.62 -16.66 -26.46
CA GLN A 52 -22.01 -15.53 -27.31
C GLN A 52 -21.16 -14.30 -26.97
N MET A 53 -20.91 -14.03 -25.67
CA MET A 53 -20.09 -12.91 -25.25
C MET A 53 -18.63 -13.08 -25.69
N GLU A 54 -18.05 -14.27 -25.56
CA GLU A 54 -16.71 -14.56 -26.06
C GLU A 54 -16.59 -14.29 -27.56
N ASN A 55 -17.56 -14.78 -28.37
CA ASN A 55 -17.59 -14.53 -29.81
C ASN A 55 -17.68 -13.05 -30.14
N LYS A 56 -18.49 -12.30 -29.39
CA LYS A 56 -18.63 -10.85 -29.55
C LYS A 56 -17.31 -10.11 -29.24
N ILE A 57 -16.64 -10.49 -28.15
CA ILE A 57 -15.33 -9.94 -27.78
C ILE A 57 -14.30 -10.25 -28.87
N ARG A 58 -14.22 -11.50 -29.32
CA ARG A 58 -13.30 -11.90 -30.40
C ARG A 58 -13.55 -11.10 -31.67
N SER A 59 -14.80 -10.98 -32.12
CA SER A 59 -15.11 -10.22 -33.33
C SER A 59 -14.79 -8.73 -33.24
N GLN A 60 -14.94 -8.15 -32.03
CA GLN A 60 -14.74 -6.71 -31.81
C GLN A 60 -13.26 -6.32 -31.65
N PHE A 61 -12.43 -7.22 -31.14
CA PHE A 61 -11.05 -6.93 -30.76
C PHE A 61 -9.99 -7.70 -31.56
N SER A 62 -10.41 -8.56 -32.52
CA SER A 62 -9.49 -9.37 -33.34
C SER A 62 -8.57 -8.53 -34.22
N ASP A 63 -9.01 -7.34 -34.62
CA ASP A 63 -8.27 -6.47 -35.54
C ASP A 63 -7.21 -5.60 -34.85
N ILE A 64 -7.15 -5.65 -33.51
CA ILE A 64 -6.12 -4.91 -32.76
C ILE A 64 -4.77 -5.64 -32.93
N PRO A 65 -3.76 -5.00 -33.51
CA PRO A 65 -2.48 -5.63 -33.76
C PRO A 65 -1.74 -5.96 -32.46
N LYS A 66 -1.08 -7.10 -32.46
CA LYS A 66 -0.16 -7.44 -31.36
C LYS A 66 1.04 -6.49 -31.35
N ALA A 67 1.50 -6.14 -30.16
CA ALA A 67 2.71 -5.33 -30.02
C ALA A 67 3.94 -6.08 -30.61
N VAL A 68 4.72 -5.38 -31.41
CA VAL A 68 5.99 -5.89 -31.96
C VAL A 68 7.11 -5.52 -31.01
N ASN A 69 7.89 -6.50 -30.56
CA ASN A 69 8.99 -6.31 -29.59
C ASN A 69 8.58 -5.50 -28.36
N PRO A 70 7.56 -5.93 -27.61
CA PRO A 70 7.00 -5.15 -26.54
C PRO A 70 8.03 -4.93 -25.42
N THR A 71 8.09 -3.70 -24.91
CA THR A 71 8.90 -3.39 -23.73
C THR A 71 8.44 -4.24 -22.54
N PRO A 72 9.34 -5.00 -21.89
CA PRO A 72 8.97 -5.78 -20.73
C PRO A 72 8.51 -4.88 -19.58
N LYS A 73 7.53 -5.36 -18.81
CA LYS A 73 7.11 -4.68 -17.58
C LYS A 73 8.18 -4.85 -16.52
N GLU A 74 8.84 -3.77 -16.17
CA GLU A 74 9.81 -3.79 -15.08
C GLU A 74 9.09 -3.83 -13.73
N VAL A 75 9.56 -4.70 -12.84
CA VAL A 75 9.11 -4.77 -11.44
C VAL A 75 10.18 -4.11 -10.58
N TYR A 76 9.81 -3.05 -9.90
CA TYR A 76 10.70 -2.35 -8.98
C TYR A 76 10.37 -2.76 -7.55
N LEU A 77 11.18 -3.66 -7.00
CA LEU A 77 11.04 -4.08 -5.61
C LEU A 77 11.57 -2.99 -4.67
N ALA A 78 10.92 -2.82 -3.53
CA ALA A 78 11.46 -1.97 -2.50
C ALA A 78 12.67 -2.65 -1.85
N PRO A 79 13.78 -1.92 -1.60
CA PRO A 79 14.95 -2.48 -0.95
C PRO A 79 14.61 -3.12 0.40
N LYS A 80 15.26 -4.24 0.71
CA LYS A 80 15.18 -4.82 2.04
C LYS A 80 15.97 -3.93 3.00
N ALA A 81 15.40 -3.63 4.15
CA ALA A 81 16.12 -2.93 5.21
C ALA A 81 16.95 -3.93 6.02
N ASP A 82 18.18 -3.58 6.34
CA ASP A 82 19.09 -4.39 7.14
C ASP A 82 18.85 -4.24 8.66
N GLY A 83 17.93 -3.35 9.06
CA GLY A 83 17.57 -3.08 10.43
C GLY A 83 16.45 -2.05 10.56
N PRO A 84 16.12 -1.63 11.79
CA PRO A 84 15.13 -0.58 12.01
C PRO A 84 15.54 0.74 11.37
N ILE A 85 14.60 1.42 10.73
CA ILE A 85 14.78 2.77 10.16
C ILE A 85 14.00 3.74 11.03
N PHE A 86 14.68 4.79 11.50
CA PHE A 86 14.08 5.85 12.30
C PHE A 86 14.07 7.14 11.48
N GLU A 87 12.90 7.75 11.35
CA GLU A 87 12.71 9.01 10.66
C GLU A 87 11.94 9.97 11.57
N ASN A 88 12.43 11.20 11.68
CA ASN A 88 11.74 12.26 12.41
C ASN A 88 11.38 13.38 11.43
N LEU A 89 10.09 13.66 11.32
CA LEU A 89 9.54 14.71 10.47
C LEU A 89 8.95 15.79 11.34
N ILE A 90 9.43 17.02 11.17
CA ILE A 90 8.94 18.20 11.90
C ILE A 90 8.17 19.08 10.91
N ASP A 91 6.90 19.32 11.23
CA ASP A 91 6.03 20.21 10.47
C ASP A 91 5.23 21.06 11.47
N SER A 92 5.52 22.36 11.51
CA SER A 92 4.89 23.31 12.43
C SER A 92 3.41 23.55 12.16
N THR A 93 2.90 23.14 11.00
CA THR A 93 1.48 23.27 10.63
C THR A 93 0.62 22.16 11.22
N LEU A 94 1.21 21.05 11.65
CA LEU A 94 0.47 19.94 12.26
C LEU A 94 -0.07 20.32 13.64
N SER A 95 -1.28 19.88 13.91
CA SER A 95 -1.99 20.09 15.18
C SER A 95 -1.87 18.90 16.15
N PHE A 96 -0.94 17.98 15.88
CA PHE A 96 -0.74 16.76 16.66
C PHE A 96 0.72 16.26 16.53
N THR A 97 1.16 15.51 17.53
CA THR A 97 2.34 14.66 17.43
C THR A 97 1.90 13.25 17.02
N ALA A 98 2.65 12.58 16.16
CA ALA A 98 2.31 11.24 15.70
C ALA A 98 3.50 10.29 15.80
N LEU A 99 3.25 9.09 16.33
CA LEU A 99 4.13 7.94 16.19
C LEU A 99 3.51 6.99 15.18
N LYS A 100 4.28 6.60 14.16
CA LYS A 100 3.91 5.54 13.22
C LYS A 100 4.97 4.46 13.24
N VAL A 101 4.55 3.22 13.49
CA VAL A 101 5.43 2.05 13.48
C VAL A 101 4.98 1.11 12.39
N PHE A 102 5.89 0.79 11.47
CA PHE A 102 5.63 -0.06 10.32
C PHE A 102 6.40 -1.38 10.47
N TYR A 103 5.71 -2.49 10.56
CA TYR A 103 6.28 -3.81 10.38
C TYR A 103 6.05 -4.27 8.95
N ARG A 104 7.13 -4.33 8.19
CA ARG A 104 7.09 -4.68 6.78
C ARG A 104 7.47 -6.15 6.60
N MET A 105 6.55 -6.93 6.07
CA MET A 105 6.74 -8.34 5.78
C MET A 105 6.70 -8.59 4.27
N PRO A 106 7.48 -9.55 3.76
CA PRO A 106 7.38 -9.95 2.35
C PRO A 106 5.96 -10.38 2.00
N TYR A 107 5.41 -9.85 0.90
CA TYR A 107 4.12 -10.29 0.40
C TYR A 107 4.29 -11.64 -0.30
N PRO A 108 3.54 -12.67 0.06
CA PRO A 108 3.73 -14.00 -0.49
C PRO A 108 3.54 -14.07 -2.00
N ALA A 109 4.17 -15.04 -2.65
CA ALA A 109 3.97 -15.31 -4.06
C ALA A 109 2.50 -15.58 -4.40
N ARG A 110 2.11 -15.38 -5.65
CA ARG A 110 0.70 -15.48 -6.08
C ARG A 110 0.09 -16.85 -5.77
N GLU A 111 0.87 -17.91 -5.92
CA GLU A 111 0.46 -19.29 -5.69
C GLU A 111 0.07 -19.51 -4.22
N VAL A 112 0.81 -18.91 -3.30
CA VAL A 112 0.52 -18.94 -1.85
C VAL A 112 -0.73 -18.12 -1.55
N ARG A 113 -0.88 -16.96 -2.18
CA ARG A 113 -2.02 -16.05 -1.97
C ARG A 113 -3.38 -16.62 -2.41
N SER A 114 -3.39 -17.65 -3.25
CA SER A 114 -4.62 -18.34 -3.67
C SER A 114 -4.98 -19.52 -2.77
N THR A 115 -4.30 -19.71 -1.64
CA THR A 115 -4.56 -20.83 -0.72
C THR A 115 -5.46 -20.43 0.45
N GLU A 116 -6.22 -21.40 0.96
CA GLU A 116 -7.02 -21.23 2.18
C GLU A 116 -6.16 -20.80 3.39
N ALA A 117 -4.95 -21.35 3.50
CA ALA A 117 -4.01 -21.01 4.57
C ALA A 117 -3.65 -19.51 4.58
N PHE A 118 -3.46 -18.92 3.40
CA PHE A 118 -3.20 -17.49 3.29
C PHE A 118 -4.39 -16.64 3.76
N TYR A 119 -5.62 -17.01 3.37
CA TYR A 119 -6.82 -16.30 3.82
C TYR A 119 -7.08 -16.45 5.31
N LYS A 120 -6.77 -17.60 5.90
CA LYS A 120 -6.81 -17.79 7.36
C LYS A 120 -5.81 -16.87 8.06
N ASP A 121 -4.57 -16.76 7.56
CA ASP A 121 -3.56 -15.86 8.12
C ASP A 121 -4.01 -14.39 8.06
N LEU A 122 -4.54 -13.94 6.92
CA LEU A 122 -5.11 -12.60 6.78
C LEU A 122 -6.22 -12.34 7.80
N TYR A 123 -7.14 -13.28 7.96
CA TYR A 123 -8.25 -13.14 8.90
C TYR A 123 -7.76 -13.06 10.35
N ILE A 124 -6.77 -13.88 10.73
CA ILE A 124 -6.15 -13.83 12.07
C ILE A 124 -5.49 -12.47 12.29
N ARG A 125 -4.78 -11.93 11.30
CA ARG A 125 -4.16 -10.59 11.36
C ARG A 125 -5.20 -9.49 11.52
N ASP A 126 -6.31 -9.57 10.80
CA ASP A 126 -7.41 -8.62 10.96
C ASP A 126 -8.01 -8.65 12.36
N ILE A 127 -8.24 -9.83 12.91
CA ILE A 127 -8.71 -9.99 14.29
C ILE A 127 -7.71 -9.38 15.27
N LEU A 128 -6.42 -9.69 15.11
CA LEU A 128 -5.36 -9.16 15.95
C LEU A 128 -5.32 -7.62 15.88
N ALA A 129 -5.38 -7.04 14.68
CA ALA A 129 -5.39 -5.60 14.50
C ALA A 129 -6.60 -4.93 15.20
N ASN A 130 -7.76 -5.56 15.13
CA ASN A 130 -8.96 -5.07 15.82
C ASN A 130 -8.81 -5.16 17.34
N ILE A 131 -8.36 -6.30 17.87
CA ILE A 131 -8.12 -6.48 19.33
C ILE A 131 -7.12 -5.44 19.83
N MET A 132 -6.00 -5.25 19.13
CA MET A 132 -4.98 -4.27 19.49
C MET A 132 -5.52 -2.85 19.43
N THR A 133 -6.28 -2.53 18.42
CA THR A 133 -6.93 -1.21 18.29
C THR A 133 -7.88 -0.94 19.44
N GLU A 134 -8.76 -1.87 19.77
CA GLU A 134 -9.73 -1.69 20.88
C GLU A 134 -9.02 -1.60 22.25
N ARG A 135 -8.00 -2.40 22.46
CA ARG A 135 -7.17 -2.31 23.67
C ARG A 135 -6.49 -0.94 23.82
N MET A 136 -5.87 -0.45 22.75
CA MET A 136 -5.23 0.88 22.77
C MET A 136 -6.26 2.00 22.97
N LYS A 137 -7.41 1.93 22.32
CA LYS A 137 -8.51 2.88 22.51
C LYS A 137 -9.01 2.91 23.96
N GLU A 138 -9.14 1.74 24.59
CA GLU A 138 -9.55 1.65 26.00
C GLU A 138 -8.55 2.34 26.92
N GLN A 139 -7.25 2.16 26.70
CA GLN A 139 -6.22 2.85 27.49
C GLN A 139 -6.25 4.37 27.27
N VAL A 140 -6.48 4.82 26.04
CA VAL A 140 -6.66 6.25 25.73
C VAL A 140 -7.92 6.78 26.44
N ARG A 141 -9.04 6.06 26.36
CA ARG A 141 -10.32 6.46 26.96
C ARG A 141 -10.25 6.54 28.50
N THR A 142 -9.50 5.64 29.13
CA THR A 142 -9.35 5.61 30.59
C THR A 142 -8.28 6.56 31.12
N GLY A 143 -7.63 7.35 30.25
CA GLY A 143 -6.59 8.31 30.62
C GLY A 143 -5.26 7.66 31.06
N LYS A 144 -5.07 6.40 30.76
CA LYS A 144 -3.81 5.68 31.04
C LYS A 144 -2.70 5.99 30.05
N ALA A 145 -2.99 6.76 29.01
CA ALA A 145 -2.05 7.16 27.98
C ALA A 145 -2.17 8.63 27.61
N GLU A 146 -1.06 9.28 27.32
CA GLU A 146 -0.99 10.65 26.79
C GLU A 146 -1.31 10.73 25.28
N ALA A 147 -1.92 9.68 24.73
CA ALA A 147 -2.39 9.63 23.34
C ALA A 147 -3.84 10.14 23.22
N LYS A 148 -4.19 10.72 22.08
CA LYS A 148 -5.55 11.10 21.71
C LYS A 148 -6.28 10.00 20.96
N SER A 149 -5.54 9.24 20.15
CA SER A 149 -6.07 8.08 19.46
C SER A 149 -4.95 7.10 19.12
N ALA A 150 -5.32 5.85 18.99
CA ALA A 150 -4.40 4.81 18.55
C ALA A 150 -5.16 3.77 17.73
N VAL A 151 -4.54 3.29 16.66
CA VAL A 151 -5.10 2.30 15.77
C VAL A 151 -3.99 1.42 15.21
N MET A 152 -4.28 0.13 15.06
CA MET A 152 -3.49 -0.81 14.27
C MET A 152 -4.28 -1.21 13.03
N VAL A 153 -3.63 -1.19 11.89
CA VAL A 153 -4.19 -1.69 10.62
C VAL A 153 -3.17 -2.56 9.92
N ASN A 154 -3.65 -3.53 9.15
CA ASN A 154 -2.81 -4.31 8.26
C ASN A 154 -3.31 -4.17 6.81
N TYR A 155 -2.40 -4.14 5.85
CA TYR A 155 -2.74 -3.99 4.44
C TYR A 155 -1.58 -4.39 3.53
N ALA A 156 -1.91 -4.72 2.29
CA ALA A 156 -0.91 -4.87 1.25
C ALA A 156 -0.48 -3.49 0.77
N GLU A 157 0.74 -3.08 1.10
CA GLU A 157 1.28 -1.77 0.71
C GLU A 157 1.68 -1.74 -0.77
N SER A 158 2.16 -2.87 -1.27
CA SER A 158 2.59 -3.03 -2.65
C SER A 158 2.47 -4.48 -3.07
N SER A 159 2.90 -4.80 -4.30
CA SER A 159 3.05 -6.20 -4.74
C SER A 159 4.07 -7.00 -3.93
N ASP A 160 4.92 -6.31 -3.15
CA ASP A 160 6.12 -6.87 -2.54
C ASP A 160 6.02 -7.02 -1.04
N TYR A 161 5.21 -6.17 -0.39
CA TYR A 161 5.16 -6.08 1.06
C TYR A 161 3.74 -5.97 1.59
N TYR A 162 3.54 -6.68 2.68
CA TYR A 162 2.44 -6.55 3.61
C TYR A 162 2.91 -5.72 4.82
N VAL A 163 2.04 -4.88 5.35
CA VAL A 163 2.42 -3.96 6.43
C VAL A 163 1.44 -4.05 7.57
N ASP A 164 1.96 -4.23 8.79
CA ASP A 164 1.26 -3.92 10.02
C ASP A 164 1.67 -2.51 10.46
N LEU A 165 0.71 -1.61 10.52
CA LEU A 165 0.90 -0.20 10.84
C LEU A 165 0.21 0.15 12.14
N TYR A 166 0.99 0.59 13.12
CA TYR A 166 0.48 1.29 14.30
C TYR A 166 0.52 2.79 14.03
N THR A 167 -0.57 3.47 14.27
CA THR A 167 -0.67 4.94 14.25
C THR A 167 -1.18 5.42 15.60
N ILE A 168 -0.35 6.18 16.30
CA ILE A 168 -0.66 6.74 17.61
C ILE A 168 -0.54 8.25 17.51
N LEU A 169 -1.62 8.96 17.84
CA LEU A 169 -1.69 10.41 17.80
C LEU A 169 -1.69 10.98 19.20
N GLY A 170 -0.79 11.91 19.47
CA GLY A 170 -0.70 12.69 20.70
C GLY A 170 -1.27 14.10 20.56
N LYS A 171 -1.11 14.91 21.61
CA LYS A 171 -1.37 16.36 21.60
C LYS A 171 -0.39 17.07 20.65
N LYS A 172 -0.69 18.32 20.27
CA LYS A 172 0.17 19.13 19.39
C LYS A 172 1.61 19.24 19.92
N ASP A 173 1.75 19.52 21.20
CA ASP A 173 3.03 19.68 21.87
C ASP A 173 3.34 18.49 22.80
N GLY A 174 2.78 17.31 22.46
CA GLY A 174 2.96 16.09 23.23
C GLY A 174 4.37 15.53 23.08
N ASN A 175 4.87 14.90 24.14
CA ASN A 175 6.16 14.26 24.14
C ASN A 175 6.10 12.97 23.31
N LEU A 176 6.98 12.85 22.32
CA LEU A 176 7.05 11.64 21.48
C LEU A 176 7.44 10.39 22.30
N LEU A 177 8.24 10.55 23.37
CA LEU A 177 8.64 9.42 24.22
C LEU A 177 7.44 8.78 24.92
N ASP A 178 6.44 9.57 25.34
CA ASP A 178 5.22 9.04 25.96
C ASP A 178 4.43 8.16 24.97
N LEU A 179 4.44 8.49 23.68
CA LEU A 179 3.82 7.69 22.63
C LEU A 179 4.61 6.39 22.36
N ILE A 180 5.94 6.45 22.46
CA ILE A 180 6.81 5.29 22.32
C ILE A 180 6.61 4.33 23.49
N ASP A 181 6.55 4.84 24.73
CA ASP A 181 6.31 4.04 25.93
C ASP A 181 4.93 3.40 25.91
N PHE A 182 3.92 4.15 25.46
CA PHE A 182 2.57 3.61 25.27
C PHE A 182 2.56 2.46 24.25
N TYR A 183 3.21 2.64 23.11
CA TYR A 183 3.35 1.61 22.09
C TYR A 183 4.06 0.36 22.65
N ALA A 184 5.24 0.55 23.26
CA ALA A 184 6.05 -0.54 23.80
C ALA A 184 5.34 -1.32 24.92
N GLY A 185 4.54 -0.63 25.74
CA GLY A 185 3.72 -1.26 26.78
C GLY A 185 2.61 -2.15 26.22
N ASN A 186 2.02 -1.81 25.08
CA ASN A 186 1.01 -2.62 24.40
C ASN A 186 1.63 -3.83 23.68
N GLU A 187 2.79 -3.66 23.04
CA GLU A 187 3.53 -4.76 22.37
C GLU A 187 3.95 -5.87 23.37
N LYS A 188 4.52 -5.51 24.51
CA LYS A 188 4.99 -6.47 25.53
C LYS A 188 3.90 -7.30 26.16
N SER A 189 2.65 -6.92 26.00
CA SER A 189 1.52 -7.59 26.64
C SER A 189 0.68 -8.41 25.65
N MET A 190 1.17 -8.62 24.44
CA MET A 190 0.72 -9.62 23.48
C MET A 190 1.38 -10.97 23.77
#